data_5d7bfc39c04a0301b58ee82212a3ca94
#
_entry.id   5d7bfc39c04a0301b58ee82212a3ca94
#
_cell.length_a   1.000
_cell.length_b   1.000
_cell.length_c   1.000
_cell.angle_alpha   90.00
_cell.angle_beta   90.00
_cell.angle_gamma   90.00
#
_symmetry.space_group_name_H-M   'P 1'
#
loop_
_entity.id
_entity.type
_entity.pdbx_description
1 polymer ?
#
loop_
_entity_poly.entity_id
_entity_poly.type
_entity_poly.pdbx_seq_one_letter_code
_entity_poly.pdbx_strand_id
1 'polypeptide(L)'
;MGSVLAFPHALEETRKAAMKRTLVVATTLAVAGLVGGSAAIFGVRTSVNPTAANPTAANPTLTAEMAPVWAEAKWPFPMDQWGQGKAFVCSAADCGGQVDLYVRPKIGFCNCATGVSDETELERVADTELLRAKTKSVGPGRPIKVGWMRGLSRAYSASDGETGERLVSVAFNDECDVVVAVARFANGDPAVLEPAILAFLNTNPMVLWAKKELGLEFIRREW
;
A
#
# COMPACT_ATOMS: atom_id res chain seq x y z
N MET A 1 4.67 -49.56 -41.69
CA MET A 1 3.35 -49.08 -42.00
C MET A 1 2.94 -48.11 -40.88
N GLY A 2 3.25 -46.85 -41.08
CA GLY A 2 2.99 -45.78 -40.13
C GLY A 2 1.88 -44.88 -40.63
N SER A 3 0.81 -44.77 -39.87
CA SER A 3 -0.27 -43.83 -40.14
C SER A 3 0.04 -42.51 -39.47
N VAL A 4 0.27 -41.49 -40.29
CA VAL A 4 0.36 -40.09 -39.89
C VAL A 4 -1.06 -39.54 -39.83
N LEU A 5 -1.52 -39.17 -38.62
CA LEU A 5 -2.75 -38.42 -38.44
C LEU A 5 -2.48 -36.93 -38.56
N ALA A 6 -2.98 -36.31 -39.60
CA ALA A 6 -2.99 -34.90 -39.85
C ALA A 6 -4.04 -34.20 -38.96
N PHE A 7 -3.62 -33.17 -38.24
CA PHE A 7 -4.52 -32.24 -37.56
C PHE A 7 -5.02 -31.18 -38.58
N PRO A 8 -6.28 -30.83 -38.57
CA PRO A 8 -6.78 -29.79 -39.44
C PRO A 8 -6.55 -28.40 -38.87
N HIS A 9 -5.85 -27.57 -39.65
CA HIS A 9 -5.90 -26.12 -39.56
C HIS A 9 -7.30 -25.64 -39.94
N ALA A 10 -8.06 -25.13 -39.02
CA ALA A 10 -9.19 -24.29 -39.33
C ALA A 10 -9.62 -23.51 -38.10
N LEU A 11 -9.77 -22.21 -38.28
CA LEU A 11 -10.54 -21.21 -37.55
C LEU A 11 -9.68 -20.09 -36.93
N GLU A 12 -8.89 -19.51 -37.78
CA GLU A 12 -8.52 -18.11 -37.70
C GLU A 12 -9.32 -17.36 -38.75
N GLU A 13 -10.40 -16.79 -38.31
CA GLU A 13 -11.03 -15.58 -38.87
C GLU A 13 -12.34 -15.28 -38.14
N THR A 14 -12.59 -14.02 -38.00
CA THR A 14 -13.79 -13.36 -37.50
C THR A 14 -13.81 -12.99 -36.05
N ARG A 15 -13.22 -11.81 -35.75
CA ARG A 15 -13.88 -10.77 -34.94
C ARG A 15 -13.21 -9.41 -35.09
N LYS A 16 -13.24 -8.87 -36.32
CA LYS A 16 -13.29 -7.43 -36.53
C LYS A 16 -14.73 -7.00 -36.37
N ALA A 17 -15.12 -6.46 -35.25
CA ALA A 17 -16.41 -5.82 -35.08
C ALA A 17 -16.26 -4.51 -34.31
N ALA A 18 -16.31 -3.43 -35.07
CA ALA A 18 -17.02 -2.19 -34.78
C ALA A 18 -16.77 -1.52 -33.42
N MET A 19 -15.76 -0.66 -33.39
CA MET A 19 -15.65 0.44 -32.45
C MET A 19 -16.54 1.59 -32.89
N LYS A 20 -17.77 1.67 -32.37
CA LYS A 20 -18.61 2.86 -32.49
C LYS A 20 -18.11 3.96 -31.57
N ARG A 21 -17.53 4.99 -32.18
CA ARG A 21 -17.22 6.27 -31.54
C ARG A 21 -18.54 7.01 -31.25
N THR A 22 -18.87 7.17 -29.98
CA THR A 22 -19.93 8.08 -29.54
C THR A 22 -19.27 9.42 -29.21
N LEU A 23 -19.52 10.40 -30.06
CA LEU A 23 -19.14 11.81 -29.90
C LEU A 23 -20.16 12.43 -28.94
N VAL A 24 -19.72 12.86 -27.73
CA VAL A 24 -20.55 13.67 -26.83
C VAL A 24 -20.11 15.12 -26.96
N VAL A 25 -21.05 15.91 -27.49
CA VAL A 25 -20.94 17.36 -27.64
C VAL A 25 -21.16 18.01 -26.29
N ALA A 26 -20.16 18.76 -25.80
CA ALA A 26 -20.27 19.59 -24.62
C ALA A 26 -20.90 20.92 -24.98
N THR A 27 -22.09 21.21 -24.49
CA THR A 27 -22.74 22.52 -24.52
C THR A 27 -22.30 23.33 -23.30
N THR A 28 -21.58 24.39 -23.55
CA THR A 28 -21.27 25.47 -22.61
C THR A 28 -22.48 26.37 -22.40
N LEU A 29 -22.91 26.54 -21.17
CA LEU A 29 -23.81 27.61 -20.74
C LEU A 29 -23.07 28.57 -19.82
N ALA A 30 -22.78 29.75 -20.36
CA ALA A 30 -22.32 30.91 -19.63
C ALA A 30 -23.55 31.62 -19.04
N VAL A 31 -23.54 31.85 -17.74
CA VAL A 31 -24.46 32.80 -17.09
C VAL A 31 -23.62 33.88 -16.41
N ALA A 32 -23.68 35.05 -17.00
CA ALA A 32 -23.23 36.30 -16.41
C ALA A 32 -24.36 36.82 -15.49
N GLY A 33 -24.02 37.21 -14.28
CA GLY A 33 -24.91 37.88 -13.37
C GLY A 33 -24.17 39.01 -12.66
N LEU A 34 -24.61 40.21 -13.00
CA LEU A 34 -24.10 41.51 -12.60
C LEU A 34 -24.68 41.99 -11.26
N VAL A 35 -23.87 42.78 -10.56
CA VAL A 35 -24.20 44.06 -9.89
C VAL A 35 -24.87 44.02 -8.50
N GLY A 36 -24.16 44.66 -7.57
CA GLY A 36 -24.73 45.77 -6.82
C GLY A 36 -24.77 45.63 -5.31
N GLY A 37 -24.17 46.57 -4.61
CA GLY A 37 -24.61 46.92 -3.28
C GLY A 37 -23.52 47.27 -2.29
N SER A 38 -22.96 48.48 -2.40
CA SER A 38 -22.24 49.14 -1.31
C SER A 38 -23.24 49.55 -0.22
N ALA A 39 -23.08 49.08 1.01
CA ALA A 39 -23.69 49.68 2.18
C ALA A 39 -22.60 49.92 3.21
N ALA A 40 -22.22 51.20 3.33
CA ALA A 40 -21.42 51.70 4.42
C ALA A 40 -22.32 51.81 5.66
N ILE A 41 -22.01 51.05 6.69
CA ILE A 41 -22.62 51.25 8.00
C ILE A 41 -21.54 51.77 8.93
N PHE A 42 -21.72 53.04 9.34
CA PHE A 42 -20.99 53.67 10.44
C PHE A 42 -21.37 52.96 11.74
N GLY A 43 -20.51 52.14 12.29
CA GLY A 43 -20.69 51.50 13.60
C GLY A 43 -19.86 52.19 14.67
N VAL A 44 -20.55 52.69 15.65
CA VAL A 44 -20.09 53.34 16.87
C VAL A 44 -19.01 52.53 17.58
N ARG A 45 -17.86 53.19 17.87
CA ARG A 45 -16.82 52.63 18.75
C ARG A 45 -17.30 52.70 20.19
N THR A 46 -17.70 51.59 20.76
CA THR A 46 -17.72 51.39 22.19
C THR A 46 -16.38 50.85 22.65
N SER A 47 -15.65 51.68 23.35
CA SER A 47 -14.41 51.31 24.04
C SER A 47 -14.77 50.41 25.22
N VAL A 48 -14.56 49.10 25.07
CA VAL A 48 -14.61 48.16 26.18
C VAL A 48 -13.18 47.86 26.59
N ASN A 49 -12.83 48.30 27.81
CA ASN A 49 -11.57 47.94 28.46
C ASN A 49 -11.45 46.41 28.54
N PRO A 50 -10.42 45.77 27.99
CA PRO A 50 -10.18 44.37 28.26
C PRO A 50 -9.52 44.26 29.65
N THR A 51 -10.28 43.81 30.62
CA THR A 51 -9.74 43.20 31.83
C THR A 51 -8.91 42.00 31.37
N ALA A 52 -7.61 42.05 31.60
CA ALA A 52 -6.69 40.98 31.29
C ALA A 52 -7.04 39.74 32.12
N ALA A 53 -7.88 38.88 31.57
CA ALA A 53 -7.97 37.51 32.02
C ALA A 53 -6.77 36.76 31.37
N ASN A 54 -5.80 36.42 32.19
CA ASN A 54 -4.70 35.52 31.83
C ASN A 54 -5.32 34.23 31.30
N PRO A 55 -5.16 33.88 29.99
CA PRO A 55 -5.47 32.54 29.59
C PRO A 55 -4.36 31.68 30.14
N THR A 56 -4.65 30.92 31.19
CA THR A 56 -3.88 29.74 31.52
C THR A 56 -3.86 28.90 30.26
N ALA A 57 -2.72 28.94 29.55
CA ALA A 57 -2.47 28.09 28.42
C ALA A 57 -2.54 26.65 28.94
N ALA A 58 -3.70 26.03 28.77
CA ALA A 58 -3.79 24.59 28.83
C ALA A 58 -2.85 24.10 27.71
N ASN A 59 -1.63 23.67 28.08
CA ASN A 59 -0.80 22.89 27.22
C ASN A 59 -1.68 21.75 26.70
N PRO A 60 -1.91 21.62 25.38
CA PRO A 60 -2.44 20.38 24.87
C PRO A 60 -1.40 19.33 25.23
N THR A 61 -1.72 18.52 26.21
CA THR A 61 -1.01 17.26 26.43
C THR A 61 -1.15 16.53 25.12
N LEU A 62 -0.11 16.58 24.27
CA LEU A 62 0.06 15.67 23.15
C LEU A 62 0.05 14.29 23.80
N THR A 63 -1.11 13.66 23.81
CA THR A 63 -1.19 12.21 23.99
C THR A 63 -0.33 11.67 22.88
N ALA A 64 0.89 11.26 23.23
CA ALA A 64 1.76 10.49 22.33
C ALA A 64 0.90 9.29 21.93
N GLU A 65 0.36 9.33 20.73
CA GLU A 65 -0.35 8.21 20.14
C GLU A 65 0.68 7.06 20.15
N MET A 66 0.47 6.12 21.06
CA MET A 66 1.41 5.02 21.24
C MET A 66 1.46 4.27 19.93
N ALA A 67 2.66 4.17 19.37
CA ALA A 67 2.86 3.41 18.14
C ALA A 67 2.34 1.99 18.33
N PRO A 68 1.67 1.41 17.33
CA PRO A 68 1.13 0.05 17.41
C PRO A 68 2.19 -0.96 17.86
N VAL A 69 1.83 -1.83 18.79
CA VAL A 69 2.72 -2.87 19.32
C VAL A 69 2.61 -4.12 18.45
N TRP A 70 3.72 -4.49 17.82
CA TRP A 70 3.84 -5.68 16.99
C TRP A 70 4.53 -6.81 17.76
N ALA A 71 3.88 -7.95 17.87
CA ALA A 71 4.43 -9.15 18.48
C ALA A 71 4.91 -10.12 17.39
N GLU A 72 6.15 -10.63 17.51
CA GLU A 72 6.63 -11.67 16.60
C GLU A 72 5.87 -12.97 16.84
N ALA A 73 5.43 -13.62 15.77
CA ALA A 73 4.67 -14.86 15.77
C ALA A 73 5.42 -15.94 14.99
N LYS A 74 4.99 -17.18 15.16
CA LYS A 74 5.56 -18.30 14.39
C LYS A 74 5.11 -18.20 12.94
N TRP A 75 6.07 -18.38 11.99
CA TRP A 75 5.79 -18.48 10.56
C TRP A 75 4.82 -19.65 10.30
N PRO A 76 3.61 -19.40 9.74
CA PRO A 76 2.59 -20.42 9.64
C PRO A 76 2.62 -21.22 8.32
N PHE A 77 3.44 -20.81 7.36
CA PHE A 77 3.44 -21.43 6.04
C PHE A 77 4.52 -22.49 5.91
N PRO A 78 4.32 -23.51 5.04
CA PRO A 78 5.37 -24.46 4.72
C PRO A 78 6.58 -23.77 4.10
N MET A 79 7.73 -24.40 4.22
CA MET A 79 8.93 -23.93 3.58
C MET A 79 8.83 -24.13 2.06
N ASP A 80 9.19 -23.10 1.32
CA ASP A 80 9.29 -23.12 -0.15
C ASP A 80 10.70 -22.68 -0.60
N GLN A 81 10.87 -22.40 -1.88
CA GLN A 81 12.14 -21.96 -2.46
C GLN A 81 12.69 -20.66 -1.87
N TRP A 82 11.86 -19.83 -1.26
CA TRP A 82 12.23 -18.56 -0.62
C TRP A 82 12.54 -18.70 0.87
N GLY A 83 12.37 -19.90 1.43
CA GLY A 83 12.58 -20.17 2.84
C GLY A 83 11.48 -19.64 3.74
N GLN A 84 11.80 -19.52 5.02
CA GLN A 84 10.91 -18.95 6.02
C GLN A 84 11.15 -17.45 6.14
N GLY A 85 10.05 -16.70 6.31
CA GLY A 85 10.10 -15.31 6.67
C GLY A 85 9.87 -15.09 8.15
N LYS A 86 9.50 -13.85 8.49
CA LYS A 86 9.01 -13.45 9.80
C LYS A 86 7.51 -13.21 9.77
N ALA A 87 6.83 -13.57 10.83
CA ALA A 87 5.43 -13.29 11.04
C ALA A 87 5.26 -12.39 12.28
N PHE A 88 4.34 -11.45 12.19
CA PHE A 88 4.02 -10.52 13.27
C PHE A 88 2.51 -10.37 13.38
N VAL A 89 2.04 -10.08 14.59
CA VAL A 89 0.64 -9.81 14.88
C VAL A 89 0.55 -8.46 15.57
N CYS A 90 -0.37 -7.62 15.11
CA CYS A 90 -0.81 -6.44 15.83
C CYS A 90 -2.23 -6.66 16.33
N SER A 91 -2.45 -6.41 17.63
CA SER A 91 -3.76 -6.63 18.25
C SER A 91 -4.79 -5.61 17.78
N ALA A 92 -6.08 -5.95 17.92
CA ALA A 92 -7.16 -5.02 17.62
C ALA A 92 -7.13 -3.77 18.51
N ALA A 93 -6.59 -3.87 19.72
CA ALA A 93 -6.44 -2.73 20.63
C ALA A 93 -5.39 -1.72 20.14
N ASP A 94 -4.33 -2.21 19.49
CA ASP A 94 -3.21 -1.39 19.02
C ASP A 94 -3.41 -0.89 17.58
N CYS A 95 -4.00 -1.72 16.72
CA CYS A 95 -4.14 -1.44 15.29
C CYS A 95 -5.59 -1.16 14.84
N GLY A 96 -6.55 -1.07 15.77
CA GLY A 96 -7.98 -0.88 15.43
C GLY A 96 -8.65 -2.10 14.78
N GLY A 97 -7.90 -3.16 14.53
CA GLY A 97 -8.28 -4.47 14.01
C GLY A 97 -7.10 -5.41 14.12
N GLN A 98 -7.34 -6.71 14.24
CA GLN A 98 -6.23 -7.67 14.24
C GLN A 98 -5.57 -7.67 12.86
N VAL A 99 -4.24 -7.51 12.83
CA VAL A 99 -3.43 -7.55 11.62
C VAL A 99 -2.38 -8.65 11.75
N ASP A 100 -2.38 -9.57 10.79
CA ASP A 100 -1.32 -10.56 10.63
C ASP A 100 -0.39 -10.08 9.50
N LEU A 101 0.88 -9.87 9.80
CA LEU A 101 1.89 -9.40 8.85
C LEU A 101 2.95 -10.48 8.61
N TYR A 102 3.18 -10.81 7.37
CA TYR A 102 4.17 -11.79 6.93
C TYR A 102 5.21 -11.09 6.06
N VAL A 103 6.49 -11.25 6.39
CA VAL A 103 7.59 -10.55 5.72
C VAL A 103 8.69 -11.55 5.38
N ARG A 104 9.17 -11.56 4.12
CA ARG A 104 10.31 -12.39 3.72
C ARG A 104 11.14 -11.81 2.58
N PRO A 105 12.43 -12.15 2.49
CA PRO A 105 13.25 -11.80 1.34
C PRO A 105 13.00 -12.75 0.16
N LYS A 106 13.19 -12.24 -1.04
CA LYS A 106 13.29 -13.02 -2.28
C LYS A 106 14.52 -12.54 -3.06
N ILE A 107 15.59 -13.29 -2.92
CA ILE A 107 16.90 -12.93 -3.48
C ILE A 107 16.89 -13.13 -4.99
N GLY A 108 17.35 -12.13 -5.74
CA GLY A 108 17.40 -12.16 -7.21
C GLY A 108 16.04 -12.19 -7.89
N PHE A 109 14.97 -11.78 -7.20
CA PHE A 109 13.59 -11.95 -7.69
C PHE A 109 12.87 -10.65 -8.04
N CYS A 110 13.56 -9.54 -8.20
CA CYS A 110 12.95 -8.35 -8.78
C CYS A 110 13.71 -7.89 -10.03
N ASN A 111 13.14 -6.94 -10.74
CA ASN A 111 13.81 -6.35 -11.89
C ASN A 111 15.04 -5.56 -11.43
N CYS A 112 16.23 -6.00 -11.79
CA CYS A 112 17.48 -5.37 -11.37
C CYS A 112 17.64 -3.93 -11.85
N ALA A 113 17.01 -3.55 -12.96
CA ALA A 113 17.14 -2.21 -13.53
C ALA A 113 16.15 -1.21 -12.92
N THR A 114 14.94 -1.64 -12.65
CA THR A 114 13.84 -0.75 -12.20
C THR A 114 13.39 -1.02 -10.76
N GLY A 115 13.74 -2.18 -10.21
CA GLY A 115 13.20 -2.64 -8.94
C GLY A 115 11.69 -2.81 -8.98
N VAL A 116 11.04 -2.68 -7.82
CA VAL A 116 9.59 -2.69 -7.70
C VAL A 116 9.06 -1.29 -7.95
N SER A 117 8.97 -0.89 -9.22
CA SER A 117 8.63 0.46 -9.64
C SER A 117 7.19 0.63 -10.12
N ASP A 118 6.50 -0.47 -10.41
CA ASP A 118 5.12 -0.47 -10.92
C ASP A 118 4.29 -1.63 -10.34
N GLU A 119 3.00 -1.58 -10.62
CA GLU A 119 2.03 -2.52 -10.09
C GLU A 119 2.21 -3.94 -10.64
N THR A 120 2.67 -4.06 -11.88
CA THR A 120 2.92 -5.36 -12.52
C THR A 120 4.07 -6.07 -11.81
N GLU A 121 5.13 -5.34 -11.51
CA GLU A 121 6.27 -5.88 -10.75
C GLU A 121 5.87 -6.20 -9.31
N LEU A 122 5.10 -5.32 -8.65
CA LEU A 122 4.57 -5.61 -7.32
C LEU A 122 3.75 -6.90 -7.31
N GLU A 123 2.82 -7.08 -8.25
CA GLU A 123 1.98 -8.28 -8.34
C GLU A 123 2.82 -9.54 -8.61
N ARG A 124 3.88 -9.43 -9.41
CA ARG A 124 4.78 -10.54 -9.70
C ARG A 124 5.58 -11.02 -8.49
N VAL A 125 6.03 -10.09 -7.64
CA VAL A 125 6.86 -10.43 -6.47
C VAL A 125 6.04 -10.68 -5.20
N ALA A 126 4.82 -10.16 -5.13
CA ALA A 126 3.98 -10.22 -3.93
C ALA A 126 3.68 -11.67 -3.49
N ASP A 127 3.48 -11.82 -2.20
CA ASP A 127 3.19 -13.11 -1.55
C ASP A 127 1.70 -13.30 -1.23
N THR A 128 0.81 -12.68 -1.99
CA THR A 128 -0.65 -12.82 -1.78
C THR A 128 -1.12 -14.27 -1.87
N GLU A 129 -0.42 -15.10 -2.63
CA GLU A 129 -0.69 -16.54 -2.77
C GLU A 129 -0.50 -17.34 -1.48
N LEU A 130 0.39 -16.89 -0.56
CA LEU A 130 0.56 -17.53 0.75
C LEU A 130 -0.75 -17.59 1.52
N LEU A 131 -1.60 -16.58 1.34
CA LEU A 131 -2.87 -16.47 2.02
C LEU A 131 -4.00 -17.28 1.33
N ARG A 132 -3.69 -17.93 0.20
CA ARG A 132 -4.63 -18.71 -0.63
C ARG A 132 -5.88 -17.92 -1.04
N ALA A 133 -5.81 -16.61 -0.96
CA ALA A 133 -6.91 -15.73 -1.32
C ALA A 133 -6.83 -15.37 -2.81
N LYS A 134 -7.93 -15.51 -3.51
CA LYS A 134 -8.10 -14.83 -4.78
C LYS A 134 -8.29 -13.35 -4.47
N THR A 135 -7.39 -12.52 -4.95
CA THR A 135 -7.38 -11.10 -4.62
C THR A 135 -7.76 -10.25 -5.82
N LYS A 136 -8.41 -9.13 -5.53
CA LYS A 136 -8.66 -8.05 -6.47
C LYS A 136 -8.03 -6.78 -5.92
N SER A 137 -7.24 -6.09 -6.74
CA SER A 137 -6.63 -4.82 -6.35
C SER A 137 -7.68 -3.75 -6.06
N VAL A 138 -7.41 -2.94 -5.02
CA VAL A 138 -8.23 -1.80 -4.60
C VAL A 138 -7.42 -0.53 -4.78
N GLY A 139 -7.71 0.20 -5.83
CA GLY A 139 -6.99 1.43 -6.17
C GLY A 139 -5.59 1.21 -6.77
N PRO A 140 -4.89 2.31 -7.05
CA PRO A 140 -3.53 2.28 -7.58
C PRO A 140 -2.50 1.92 -6.51
N GLY A 141 -1.36 1.42 -6.96
CA GLY A 141 -0.18 1.25 -6.12
C GLY A 141 0.37 2.60 -5.65
N ARG A 142 0.96 2.62 -4.47
CA ARG A 142 1.57 3.82 -3.86
C ARG A 142 3.07 3.62 -3.70
N PRO A 143 3.91 4.55 -4.20
CA PRO A 143 5.33 4.52 -3.95
C PRO A 143 5.63 4.61 -2.44
N ILE A 144 6.54 3.76 -1.98
CA ILE A 144 6.95 3.72 -0.56
C ILE A 144 8.47 3.75 -0.42
N LYS A 145 8.91 3.93 0.82
CA LYS A 145 10.31 3.84 1.21
C LYS A 145 10.44 3.12 2.56
N VAL A 146 11.36 2.16 2.62
CA VAL A 146 11.74 1.45 3.85
C VAL A 146 13.25 1.55 4.01
N GLY A 147 13.71 2.30 5.02
CA GLY A 147 15.12 2.65 5.14
C GLY A 147 15.61 3.43 3.91
N TRP A 148 16.59 2.88 3.19
CA TRP A 148 17.08 3.43 1.92
C TRP A 148 16.39 2.82 0.69
N MET A 149 15.71 1.68 0.85
CA MET A 149 15.05 0.92 -0.21
C MET A 149 13.77 1.61 -0.69
N ARG A 150 13.49 1.51 -1.97
CA ARG A 150 12.27 2.01 -2.59
C ARG A 150 11.39 0.84 -3.00
N GLY A 151 10.11 1.11 -3.16
CA GLY A 151 9.19 0.08 -3.60
C GLY A 151 7.77 0.60 -3.75
N LEU A 152 6.84 -0.32 -3.70
CA LEU A 152 5.42 -0.05 -3.91
C LEU A 152 4.58 -0.78 -2.85
N SER A 153 3.47 -0.18 -2.48
CA SER A 153 2.41 -0.83 -1.71
C SER A 153 1.09 -0.76 -2.46
N ARG A 154 0.23 -1.75 -2.26
CA ARG A 154 -1.11 -1.78 -2.83
C ARG A 154 -2.08 -2.54 -1.92
N ALA A 155 -3.30 -2.03 -1.85
CA ALA A 155 -4.40 -2.71 -1.16
C ALA A 155 -5.13 -3.69 -2.08
N TYR A 156 -5.63 -4.76 -1.49
CA TYR A 156 -6.43 -5.78 -2.17
C TYR A 156 -7.63 -6.18 -1.31
N SER A 157 -8.69 -6.64 -1.94
CA SER A 157 -9.81 -7.32 -1.30
C SER A 157 -9.80 -8.80 -1.70
N ALA A 158 -10.19 -9.70 -0.81
CA ALA A 158 -10.47 -11.06 -1.18
C ALA A 158 -11.67 -11.09 -2.14
N SER A 159 -11.56 -11.85 -3.23
CA SER A 159 -12.58 -11.90 -4.28
C SER A 159 -13.65 -12.96 -4.06
N ASP A 160 -13.46 -13.83 -3.08
CA ASP A 160 -14.42 -14.88 -2.69
C ASP A 160 -15.62 -14.35 -1.89
N GLY A 161 -15.64 -13.06 -1.58
CA GLY A 161 -16.83 -12.31 -1.16
C GLY A 161 -17.39 -12.64 0.23
N GLU A 162 -16.96 -13.74 0.85
CA GLU A 162 -17.60 -14.22 2.08
C GLU A 162 -16.96 -13.69 3.36
N THR A 163 -15.70 -13.31 3.34
CA THR A 163 -14.97 -12.99 4.59
C THR A 163 -14.75 -11.49 4.82
N GLY A 164 -14.97 -10.63 3.82
CA GLY A 164 -14.62 -9.22 3.93
C GLY A 164 -13.12 -8.97 4.18
N GLU A 165 -12.30 -10.00 3.96
CA GLU A 165 -10.87 -9.96 4.20
C GLU A 165 -10.18 -8.99 3.26
N ARG A 166 -9.28 -8.19 3.80
CA ARG A 166 -8.48 -7.20 3.07
C ARG A 166 -7.01 -7.49 3.26
N LEU A 167 -6.24 -7.10 2.27
CA LEU A 167 -4.80 -7.29 2.25
C LEU A 167 -4.12 -5.97 1.90
N VAL A 168 -2.93 -5.76 2.44
CA VAL A 168 -1.97 -4.78 1.94
C VAL A 168 -0.71 -5.55 1.57
N SER A 169 -0.32 -5.47 0.30
CA SER A 169 0.98 -5.97 -0.14
C SER A 169 1.96 -4.82 -0.24
N VAL A 170 3.17 -5.05 0.24
CA VAL A 170 4.29 -4.11 0.22
C VAL A 170 5.48 -4.85 -0.34
N ALA A 171 6.18 -4.27 -1.30
CA ALA A 171 7.46 -4.79 -1.76
C ALA A 171 8.45 -3.64 -1.90
N PHE A 172 9.68 -3.85 -1.44
CA PHE A 172 10.75 -2.87 -1.52
C PHE A 172 12.07 -3.58 -1.75
N ASN A 173 12.95 -2.99 -2.53
CA ASN A 173 14.13 -3.68 -3.03
C ASN A 173 15.41 -2.84 -2.88
N ASP A 174 16.52 -3.57 -2.89
CA ASP A 174 17.86 -3.06 -3.17
C ASP A 174 18.40 -3.85 -4.37
N GLU A 175 18.69 -3.16 -5.47
CA GLU A 175 19.05 -3.79 -6.75
C GLU A 175 18.07 -4.90 -7.17
N CYS A 176 18.55 -6.15 -7.28
CA CYS A 176 17.76 -7.32 -7.70
C CYS A 176 17.05 -8.03 -6.56
N ASP A 177 17.36 -7.68 -5.31
CA ASP A 177 16.89 -8.36 -4.13
C ASP A 177 15.71 -7.63 -3.51
N VAL A 178 14.62 -8.33 -3.27
CA VAL A 178 13.37 -7.73 -2.78
C VAL A 178 12.97 -8.32 -1.43
N VAL A 179 12.46 -7.46 -0.57
CA VAL A 179 11.69 -7.86 0.61
C VAL A 179 10.22 -7.65 0.31
N VAL A 180 9.43 -8.69 0.50
CA VAL A 180 7.98 -8.62 0.35
C VAL A 180 7.31 -8.76 1.71
N ALA A 181 6.25 -8.00 1.91
CA ALA A 181 5.40 -8.08 3.08
C ALA A 181 3.95 -8.14 2.64
N VAL A 182 3.17 -9.00 3.28
CA VAL A 182 1.73 -9.06 3.09
C VAL A 182 1.04 -9.01 4.45
N ALA A 183 0.16 -8.03 4.61
CA ALA A 183 -0.67 -7.89 5.78
C ALA A 183 -2.09 -8.34 5.47
N ARG A 184 -2.69 -9.13 6.36
CA ARG A 184 -4.06 -9.61 6.30
C ARG A 184 -4.85 -9.08 7.48
N PHE A 185 -6.08 -8.63 7.24
CA PHE A 185 -6.99 -8.15 8.28
C PHE A 185 -8.46 -8.28 7.84
N ALA A 186 -9.31 -8.66 8.79
CA ALA A 186 -10.75 -8.81 8.53
C ALA A 186 -11.49 -7.47 8.63
N ASN A 187 -11.08 -6.60 9.55
CA ASN A 187 -11.69 -5.31 9.81
C ASN A 187 -10.64 -4.20 9.74
N GLY A 188 -11.02 -3.04 9.26
CA GLY A 188 -10.14 -1.89 9.16
C GLY A 188 -10.06 -1.34 7.74
N ASP A 189 -9.58 -0.10 7.66
CA ASP A 189 -9.34 0.57 6.38
C ASP A 189 -7.86 0.39 5.99
N PRO A 190 -7.56 -0.18 4.81
CA PRO A 190 -6.18 -0.24 4.31
C PRO A 190 -5.44 1.10 4.36
N ALA A 191 -6.16 2.21 4.13
CA ALA A 191 -5.56 3.55 4.16
C ALA A 191 -5.08 3.97 5.57
N VAL A 192 -5.69 3.41 6.62
CA VAL A 192 -5.29 3.66 8.01
C VAL A 192 -4.19 2.68 8.45
N LEU A 193 -4.29 1.42 8.04
CA LEU A 193 -3.36 0.37 8.47
C LEU A 193 -2.02 0.39 7.74
N GLU A 194 -2.00 0.79 6.46
CA GLU A 194 -0.76 0.83 5.69
C GLU A 194 0.32 1.74 6.31
N PRO A 195 0.01 2.97 6.79
CA PRO A 195 1.00 3.78 7.50
C PRO A 195 1.59 3.09 8.73
N ALA A 196 0.77 2.36 9.50
CA ALA A 196 1.22 1.61 10.67
C ALA A 196 2.15 0.44 10.28
N ILE A 197 1.81 -0.28 9.21
CA ILE A 197 2.66 -1.33 8.64
C ILE A 197 3.99 -0.75 8.16
N LEU A 198 3.97 0.35 7.42
CA LEU A 198 5.17 1.01 6.92
C LEU A 198 6.05 1.57 8.05
N ALA A 199 5.43 2.13 9.10
CA ALA A 199 6.14 2.58 10.29
C ALA A 199 6.85 1.41 10.98
N PHE A 200 6.20 0.26 11.11
CA PHE A 200 6.81 -0.95 11.66
C PHE A 200 7.98 -1.45 10.80
N LEU A 201 7.79 -1.56 9.49
CA LEU A 201 8.84 -1.98 8.55
C LEU A 201 10.05 -1.03 8.56
N ASN A 202 9.84 0.25 8.89
CA ASN A 202 10.88 1.26 9.05
C ASN A 202 11.55 1.27 10.43
N THR A 203 11.15 0.41 11.36
CA THR A 203 11.86 0.31 12.65
C THR A 203 13.27 -0.22 12.44
N ASN A 204 14.21 0.21 13.32
CA ASN A 204 15.59 -0.23 13.23
C ASN A 204 15.74 -1.77 13.20
N PRO A 205 15.03 -2.57 14.04
CA PRO A 205 15.12 -4.02 13.96
C PRO A 205 14.74 -4.59 12.60
N MET A 206 13.65 -4.07 11.98
CA MET A 206 13.19 -4.56 10.67
C MET A 206 14.12 -4.15 9.54
N VAL A 207 14.61 -2.91 9.54
CA VAL A 207 15.57 -2.43 8.54
C VAL A 207 16.91 -3.18 8.63
N LEU A 208 17.40 -3.45 9.84
CA LEU A 208 18.63 -4.22 10.05
C LEU A 208 18.45 -5.69 9.65
N TRP A 209 17.30 -6.27 9.96
CA TRP A 209 16.96 -7.62 9.51
C TRP A 209 16.92 -7.70 7.98
N ALA A 210 16.19 -6.79 7.32
CA ALA A 210 16.14 -6.74 5.86
C ALA A 210 17.54 -6.61 5.24
N LYS A 211 18.37 -5.70 5.79
CA LYS A 211 19.76 -5.53 5.35
C LYS A 211 20.58 -6.81 5.45
N LYS A 212 20.43 -7.55 6.55
CA LYS A 212 21.11 -8.82 6.76
C LYS A 212 20.64 -9.88 5.75
N GLU A 213 19.34 -10.04 5.59
CA GLU A 213 18.76 -11.04 4.69
C GLU A 213 19.11 -10.77 3.20
N LEU A 214 19.24 -9.51 2.82
CA LEU A 214 19.69 -9.11 1.48
C LEU A 214 21.22 -9.15 1.32
N GLY A 215 21.97 -9.62 2.32
CA GLY A 215 23.43 -9.76 2.23
C GLY A 215 24.22 -8.45 2.24
N LEU A 216 23.59 -7.33 2.53
CA LEU A 216 24.19 -5.99 2.41
C LEU A 216 25.15 -5.64 3.56
N GLU A 217 25.28 -6.50 4.56
CA GLU A 217 26.23 -6.30 5.67
C GLU A 217 27.70 -6.46 5.23
N PHE A 218 27.94 -7.19 4.16
CA PHE A 218 29.29 -7.53 3.70
C PHE A 218 29.90 -6.50 2.73
N ILE A 219 29.10 -5.66 2.10
CA ILE A 219 29.55 -4.76 1.03
C ILE A 219 30.35 -3.53 1.55
N ARG A 220 30.31 -3.25 2.85
CA ARG A 220 30.94 -2.03 3.43
C ARG A 220 32.34 -2.21 4.00
N ARG A 221 33.02 -3.32 3.77
CA ARG A 221 34.38 -3.53 4.33
C ARG A 221 35.52 -3.36 3.34
N GLU A 222 35.27 -2.95 2.12
CA GLU A 222 36.30 -2.81 1.07
C GLU A 222 36.42 -1.37 0.49
N TRP A 223 36.33 -0.32 1.35
CA TRP A 223 36.74 1.04 0.97
C TRP A 223 37.59 1.68 2.05
#